data_de857bb4e8d4fd75cf4af5bc58a13166
#
_entry.id   de857bb4e8d4fd75cf4af5bc58a13166
#
_cell.length_a   1.000
_cell.length_b   1.000
_cell.length_c   1.000
_cell.angle_alpha   90.00
_cell.angle_beta   90.00
_cell.angle_gamma   90.00
#
_symmetry.space_group_name_H-M   'P 1'
#
loop_
_entity.id
_entity.type
_entity.pdbx_description
1 polymer ?
#
loop_
_entity_poly.entity_id
_entity_poly.type
_entity_poly.pdbx_seq_one_letter_code
_entity_poly.pdbx_strand_id
1 'polypeptide(L)'
;MNTGRGSGTPPGGHAELPGVRPALEAERASVLEQVAGLEREFGDIVAASQAANADDEHDPEGATIAYERQHVVALLEQSREHLAAIGEALRRLDEGGYGYCEGCGQPIAPERLAARPTATRCVACASPGRAR
;
A
#
# COMPACT_ATOMS: atom_id res chain seq x y z
N MET A 1 18.99 -36.71 -12.81
CA MET A 1 18.77 -36.23 -12.84
C MET A 1 18.16 -35.54 -12.68
N ASN A 2 17.86 -35.08 -12.51
CA ASN A 2 17.27 -34.40 -12.29
C ASN A 2 16.96 -33.59 -12.44
N THR A 3 16.79 -33.40 -12.49
CA THR A 3 16.50 -32.72 -12.83
C THR A 3 15.67 -32.02 -12.47
N GLY A 4 15.18 -32.05 -12.18
CA GLY A 4 14.28 -31.37 -11.84
C GLY A 4 14.38 -30.18 -11.46
N ARG A 5 14.88 -29.88 -11.37
CA ARG A 5 14.99 -28.92 -11.09
C ARG A 5 14.56 -28.11 -11.52
N GLY A 6 14.56 -27.82 -11.94
CA GLY A 6 14.24 -26.87 -12.42
C GLY A 6 13.12 -26.34 -12.35
N SER A 7 12.39 -26.84 -12.21
CA SER A 7 11.34 -26.33 -12.29
C SER A 7 11.12 -25.28 -11.72
N GLY A 8 11.60 -24.71 -11.61
CA GLY A 8 11.21 -23.70 -11.35
C GLY A 8 11.05 -23.10 -10.16
N THR A 9 10.87 -23.54 -9.19
CA THR A 9 10.81 -22.77 -7.99
C THR A 9 12.19 -22.42 -7.61
N PRO A 10 12.55 -21.17 -7.68
CA PRO A 10 13.88 -20.79 -7.31
C PRO A 10 14.11 -21.04 -5.84
N PRO A 11 15.33 -21.30 -5.49
CA PRO A 11 15.64 -21.45 -4.08
C PRO A 11 15.27 -20.19 -3.35
N GLY A 12 14.63 -20.35 -2.25
CA GLY A 12 14.27 -19.18 -1.48
C GLY A 12 13.07 -18.42 -2.00
N GLY A 13 12.38 -19.01 -2.94
CA GLY A 13 11.19 -18.34 -3.43
C GLY A 13 10.20 -18.14 -2.34
N HIS A 14 9.53 -17.01 -2.41
CA HIS A 14 8.59 -16.68 -1.37
C HIS A 14 7.15 -16.72 -1.85
N ALA A 15 6.93 -17.07 -3.09
CA ALA A 15 5.58 -17.15 -3.58
C ALA A 15 4.76 -18.14 -2.84
N GLU A 16 5.44 -19.08 -2.20
CA GLU A 16 4.73 -20.09 -1.48
C GLU A 16 4.70 -19.92 -0.01
N LEU A 17 5.08 -18.77 0.49
CA LEU A 17 4.99 -18.51 1.92
C LEU A 17 3.55 -18.70 2.36
N PRO A 18 3.32 -19.58 3.32
CA PRO A 18 1.95 -19.78 3.79
C PRO A 18 1.42 -18.52 4.40
N GLY A 19 0.17 -18.23 4.13
CA GLY A 19 -0.47 -17.10 4.77
C GLY A 19 -0.22 -15.76 4.12
N VAL A 20 0.64 -15.69 3.12
CA VAL A 20 0.92 -14.39 2.50
C VAL A 20 -0.28 -13.88 1.72
N ARG A 21 -0.87 -14.73 0.88
CA ARG A 21 -2.01 -14.27 0.09
C ARG A 21 -3.19 -13.89 0.98
N PRO A 22 -3.60 -14.74 1.93
CA PRO A 22 -4.70 -14.31 2.80
C PRO A 22 -4.40 -13.04 3.57
N ALA A 23 -3.15 -12.84 3.98
CA ALA A 23 -2.80 -11.63 4.70
C ALA A 23 -2.93 -10.41 3.80
N LEU A 24 -2.47 -10.52 2.56
CA LEU A 24 -2.60 -9.41 1.63
C LEU A 24 -4.05 -9.11 1.32
N GLU A 25 -4.86 -10.14 1.16
CA GLU A 25 -6.27 -9.94 0.87
C GLU A 25 -7.00 -9.32 2.05
N ALA A 26 -6.65 -9.73 3.27
CA ALA A 26 -7.24 -9.13 4.46
C ALA A 26 -6.84 -7.67 4.60
N GLU A 27 -5.59 -7.38 4.34
CA GLU A 27 -5.13 -6.00 4.39
C GLU A 27 -5.82 -5.16 3.34
N ARG A 28 -6.01 -5.73 2.15
CA ARG A 28 -6.71 -5.01 1.10
C ARG A 28 -8.13 -4.67 1.52
N ALA A 29 -8.83 -5.62 2.11
CA ALA A 29 -10.19 -5.37 2.56
C ALA A 29 -10.23 -4.26 3.60
N SER A 30 -9.26 -4.28 4.51
CA SER A 30 -9.19 -3.26 5.54
C SER A 30 -8.95 -1.88 4.95
N VAL A 31 -8.04 -1.78 3.98
CA VAL A 31 -7.75 -0.49 3.37
C VAL A 31 -8.94 0.00 2.54
N LEU A 32 -9.64 -0.92 1.88
CA LEU A 32 -10.83 -0.52 1.14
C LEU A 32 -11.89 0.07 2.07
N GLU A 33 -12.07 -0.51 3.25
CA GLU A 33 -12.98 0.07 4.23
C GLU A 33 -12.52 1.45 4.67
N GLN A 34 -11.21 1.59 4.86
CA GLN A 34 -10.65 2.86 5.26
C GLN A 34 -10.90 3.91 4.19
N VAL A 35 -10.71 3.56 2.92
CA VAL A 35 -10.95 4.49 1.83
C VAL A 35 -12.42 4.90 1.81
N ALA A 36 -13.33 3.94 1.97
CA ALA A 36 -14.76 4.27 1.97
C ALA A 36 -15.09 5.23 3.09
N GLY A 37 -14.52 5.02 4.28
CA GLY A 37 -14.74 5.92 5.39
C GLY A 37 -14.21 7.32 5.11
N LEU A 38 -13.01 7.39 4.52
CA LEU A 38 -12.43 8.69 4.21
C LEU A 38 -13.22 9.41 3.14
N GLU A 39 -13.78 8.68 2.19
CA GLU A 39 -14.59 9.31 1.16
C GLU A 39 -15.87 9.87 1.74
N ARG A 40 -16.47 9.16 2.70
CA ARG A 40 -17.65 9.70 3.38
C ARG A 40 -17.28 10.95 4.16
N GLU A 41 -16.15 10.90 4.85
CA GLU A 41 -15.70 12.06 5.62
C GLU A 41 -15.42 13.23 4.70
N PHE A 42 -14.82 12.98 3.55
CA PHE A 42 -14.57 14.03 2.58
C PHE A 42 -15.88 14.66 2.12
N GLY A 43 -16.89 13.84 1.85
CA GLY A 43 -18.20 14.37 1.45
C GLY A 43 -18.81 15.23 2.53
N ASP A 44 -18.69 14.83 3.79
CA ASP A 44 -19.21 15.63 4.88
C ASP A 44 -18.47 16.96 5.00
N ILE A 45 -17.15 16.93 4.80
CA ILE A 45 -16.39 18.17 4.87
C ILE A 45 -16.77 19.11 3.73
N VAL A 46 -16.97 18.58 2.54
CA VAL A 46 -17.37 19.38 1.42
C VAL A 46 -18.73 20.01 1.67
N ALA A 47 -19.67 19.25 2.22
CA ALA A 47 -20.98 19.78 2.54
C ALA A 47 -20.89 20.88 3.58
N ALA A 48 -20.06 20.69 4.59
CA ALA A 48 -19.87 21.70 5.61
C ALA A 48 -19.24 22.97 5.03
N SER A 49 -18.31 22.78 4.09
CA SER A 49 -17.67 23.90 3.45
C SER A 49 -18.66 24.73 2.65
N GLN A 50 -19.56 24.06 1.96
CA GLN A 50 -20.57 24.78 1.18
C GLN A 50 -21.51 25.55 2.08
N ALA A 51 -21.88 24.96 3.21
CA ALA A 51 -22.75 25.67 4.14
C ALA A 51 -22.05 26.89 4.73
N ALA A 52 -20.78 26.73 5.08
CA ALA A 52 -20.04 27.85 5.65
C ALA A 52 -19.88 28.99 4.65
N ASN A 53 -19.60 28.64 3.41
CA ASN A 53 -19.42 29.67 2.38
C ASN A 53 -20.67 30.46 2.13
N ALA A 54 -21.80 29.86 2.32
CA ALA A 54 -23.03 30.56 2.10
C ALA A 54 -23.26 31.62 3.15
N ASP A 55 -22.63 31.48 4.30
CA ASP A 55 -22.93 32.39 5.37
C ASP A 55 -22.01 33.49 5.57
N ASP A 56 -20.75 33.35 5.39
CA ASP A 56 -19.87 34.34 5.89
C ASP A 56 -18.57 34.31 5.19
N GLU A 57 -18.07 35.40 4.87
CA GLU A 57 -16.86 35.48 4.22
C GLU A 57 -15.71 35.54 5.18
N HIS A 58 -15.93 35.74 6.46
CA HIS A 58 -14.86 35.89 7.34
C HIS A 58 -14.85 34.83 8.31
N ASP A 59 -14.62 33.62 7.99
CA ASP A 59 -14.97 32.51 8.79
C ASP A 59 -13.76 31.74 9.24
N PRO A 60 -13.38 31.79 10.48
CA PRO A 60 -12.29 30.94 10.97
C PRO A 60 -12.59 29.46 10.80
N GLU A 61 -13.87 29.09 10.82
CA GLU A 61 -14.21 27.71 10.56
C GLU A 61 -13.89 27.30 9.15
N GLY A 62 -13.95 28.23 8.21
CA GLY A 62 -13.62 27.93 6.85
C GLY A 62 -12.17 27.47 6.70
N ALA A 63 -11.27 28.10 7.44
CA ALA A 63 -9.87 27.71 7.41
C ALA A 63 -9.69 26.32 8.01
N THR A 64 -10.40 26.02 9.10
CA THR A 64 -10.33 24.72 9.71
C THR A 64 -10.86 23.65 8.78
N ILE A 65 -11.96 23.94 8.10
CA ILE A 65 -12.55 22.99 7.16
C ILE A 65 -11.57 22.72 6.00
N ALA A 66 -10.93 23.77 5.50
CA ALA A 66 -9.98 23.58 4.42
C ALA A 66 -8.80 22.71 4.86
N TYR A 67 -8.35 22.92 6.09
CA TYR A 67 -7.27 22.10 6.61
C TYR A 67 -7.69 20.63 6.74
N GLU A 68 -8.91 20.42 7.26
CA GLU A 68 -9.41 19.06 7.38
C GLU A 68 -9.55 18.38 6.04
N ARG A 69 -10.01 19.14 5.04
CA ARG A 69 -10.15 18.58 3.70
C ARG A 69 -8.81 18.14 3.15
N GLN A 70 -7.79 18.97 3.33
CA GLN A 70 -6.46 18.63 2.86
C GLN A 70 -5.93 17.40 3.56
N HIS A 71 -6.20 17.27 4.85
CA HIS A 71 -5.76 16.13 5.60
C HIS A 71 -6.41 14.84 5.07
N VAL A 72 -7.71 14.89 4.82
CA VAL A 72 -8.41 13.73 4.31
C VAL A 72 -7.93 13.36 2.92
N VAL A 73 -7.68 14.36 2.08
CA VAL A 73 -7.16 14.10 0.74
C VAL A 73 -5.81 13.40 0.82
N ALA A 74 -4.94 13.84 1.71
CA ALA A 74 -3.63 13.21 1.86
C ALA A 74 -3.77 11.77 2.31
N LEU A 75 -4.68 11.50 3.25
CA LEU A 75 -4.90 10.14 3.71
C LEU A 75 -5.47 9.26 2.60
N LEU A 76 -6.37 9.82 1.79
CA LEU A 76 -6.92 9.07 0.67
C LEU A 76 -5.83 8.71 -0.34
N GLU A 77 -4.96 9.65 -0.64
CA GLU A 77 -3.88 9.36 -1.57
C GLU A 77 -2.97 8.28 -1.04
N GLN A 78 -2.64 8.36 0.24
CA GLN A 78 -1.80 7.36 0.87
C GLN A 78 -2.46 5.98 0.83
N SER A 79 -3.75 5.93 1.14
CA SER A 79 -4.47 4.66 1.13
C SER A 79 -4.55 4.07 -0.26
N ARG A 80 -4.74 4.91 -1.26
CA ARG A 80 -4.81 4.41 -2.63
C ARG A 80 -3.47 3.89 -3.11
N GLU A 81 -2.39 4.54 -2.70
CA GLU A 81 -1.06 4.02 -3.01
C GLU A 81 -0.85 2.66 -2.35
N HIS A 82 -1.33 2.52 -1.13
CA HIS A 82 -1.20 1.25 -0.44
C HIS A 82 -2.00 0.16 -1.14
N LEU A 83 -3.21 0.50 -1.58
CA LEU A 83 -4.00 -0.45 -2.35
C LEU A 83 -3.28 -0.88 -3.62
N ALA A 84 -2.65 0.07 -4.30
CA ALA A 84 -1.91 -0.28 -5.51
C ALA A 84 -0.76 -1.22 -5.19
N ALA A 85 -0.08 -0.98 -4.08
CA ALA A 85 1.02 -1.84 -3.67
C ALA A 85 0.54 -3.25 -3.35
N ILE A 86 -0.61 -3.35 -2.67
CA ILE A 86 -1.17 -4.66 -2.37
C ILE A 86 -1.54 -5.39 -3.65
N GLY A 87 -2.17 -4.68 -4.58
CA GLY A 87 -2.52 -5.28 -5.86
C GLY A 87 -1.31 -5.79 -6.62
N GLU A 88 -0.24 -5.01 -6.59
CA GLU A 88 0.99 -5.42 -7.26
C GLU A 88 1.59 -6.65 -6.58
N ALA A 89 1.55 -6.70 -5.25
CA ALA A 89 2.06 -7.86 -4.54
C ALA A 89 1.26 -9.11 -4.90
N LEU A 90 -0.05 -8.99 -4.97
CA LEU A 90 -0.88 -10.13 -5.35
C LEU A 90 -0.59 -10.56 -6.77
N ARG A 91 -0.38 -9.61 -7.67
CA ARG A 91 -0.02 -9.94 -9.04
C ARG A 91 1.31 -10.69 -9.11
N ARG A 92 2.27 -10.25 -8.31
CA ARG A 92 3.57 -10.91 -8.31
C ARG A 92 3.48 -12.31 -7.71
N LEU A 93 2.58 -12.52 -6.74
CA LEU A 93 2.33 -13.87 -6.26
C LEU A 93 1.83 -14.75 -7.39
N ASP A 94 0.90 -14.24 -8.19
CA ASP A 94 0.35 -15.02 -9.29
C ASP A 94 1.39 -15.33 -10.34
N GLU A 95 2.33 -14.41 -10.55
CA GLU A 95 3.31 -14.59 -11.61
C GLU A 95 4.61 -15.20 -11.13
N GLY A 96 4.74 -15.45 -9.84
CA GLY A 96 5.93 -16.11 -9.34
C GLY A 96 7.08 -15.20 -8.96
N GLY A 97 6.88 -13.88 -9.04
CA GLY A 97 7.96 -12.96 -8.72
C GLY A 97 7.94 -12.40 -7.33
N TYR A 98 6.95 -12.79 -6.55
CA TYR A 98 6.84 -12.24 -5.21
C TYR A 98 8.03 -12.65 -4.37
N GLY A 99 8.51 -11.72 -3.55
CA GLY A 99 9.57 -12.02 -2.61
C GLY A 99 10.96 -11.80 -3.13
N TYR A 100 11.09 -11.36 -4.37
CA TYR A 100 12.41 -11.06 -4.93
C TYR A 100 12.57 -9.57 -5.10
N CYS A 101 13.74 -9.08 -4.72
CA CYS A 101 14.02 -7.65 -4.77
C CYS A 101 14.06 -7.19 -6.22
N GLU A 102 13.29 -6.17 -6.53
CA GLU A 102 13.30 -5.65 -7.89
C GLU A 102 14.56 -4.85 -8.18
N GLY A 103 15.33 -4.51 -7.17
CA GLY A 103 16.58 -3.80 -7.39
C GLY A 103 17.75 -4.69 -7.68
N CYS A 104 17.88 -5.80 -6.97
CA CYS A 104 19.05 -6.66 -7.14
C CYS A 104 18.71 -8.11 -7.47
N GLY A 105 17.46 -8.46 -7.49
CA GLY A 105 17.06 -9.81 -7.85
C GLY A 105 17.22 -10.86 -6.77
N GLN A 106 17.75 -10.50 -5.64
CA GLN A 106 17.94 -11.45 -4.56
C GLN A 106 16.67 -11.62 -3.75
N PRO A 107 16.50 -12.76 -3.07
CA PRO A 107 15.33 -12.91 -2.23
C PRO A 107 15.29 -11.86 -1.13
N ILE A 108 14.10 -11.38 -0.85
CA ILE A 108 13.89 -10.49 0.27
C ILE A 108 13.77 -11.34 1.52
N ALA A 109 14.36 -10.89 2.61
CA ALA A 109 14.34 -11.64 3.85
C ALA A 109 12.90 -11.94 4.27
N PRO A 110 12.62 -13.18 4.70
CA PRO A 110 11.25 -13.50 5.13
C PRO A 110 10.74 -12.61 6.26
N GLU A 111 11.62 -12.22 7.16
CA GLU A 111 11.21 -11.35 8.24
C GLU A 111 10.70 -10.00 7.73
N ARG A 112 11.36 -9.49 6.69
CA ARG A 112 10.94 -8.25 6.10
C ARG A 112 9.59 -8.39 5.42
N LEU A 113 9.38 -9.51 4.72
CA LEU A 113 8.10 -9.75 4.07
C LEU A 113 6.99 -9.97 5.07
N ALA A 114 7.30 -10.58 6.22
CA ALA A 114 6.29 -10.73 7.26
C ALA A 114 5.88 -9.38 7.80
N ALA A 115 6.84 -8.48 7.97
CA ALA A 115 6.54 -7.16 8.48
C ALA A 115 5.93 -6.25 7.41
N ARG A 116 6.36 -6.40 6.18
CA ARG A 116 5.89 -5.59 5.06
C ARG A 116 5.60 -6.47 3.87
N PRO A 117 4.42 -7.07 3.82
CA PRO A 117 4.13 -8.01 2.72
C PRO A 117 4.17 -7.38 1.34
N THR A 118 4.06 -6.07 1.24
CA THR A 118 4.13 -5.40 -0.07
C THR A 118 5.53 -4.98 -0.45
N ALA A 119 6.54 -5.33 0.35
CA ALA A 119 7.90 -4.90 0.04
C ALA A 119 8.36 -5.46 -1.30
N THR A 120 8.97 -4.62 -2.11
CA THR A 120 9.52 -5.03 -3.40
C THR A 120 11.02 -4.91 -3.44
N ARG A 121 11.64 -4.43 -2.36
CA ARG A 121 13.09 -4.28 -2.31
C ARG A 121 13.61 -4.81 -1.00
N CYS A 122 14.80 -5.38 -1.06
CA CYS A 122 15.44 -5.81 0.16
C CYS A 122 15.91 -4.60 0.96
N VAL A 123 16.32 -4.84 2.20
CA VAL A 123 16.72 -3.74 3.07
C VAL A 123 17.85 -2.94 2.44
N ALA A 124 18.82 -3.64 1.87
CA ALA A 124 19.97 -2.94 1.30
C ALA A 124 19.56 -2.02 0.15
N CYS A 125 18.68 -2.50 -0.73
CA CYS A 125 18.28 -1.68 -1.87
C CYS A 125 17.32 -0.58 -1.48
N ALA A 126 16.58 -0.79 -0.40
CA ALA A 126 15.63 0.23 0.05
C ALA A 126 16.28 1.34 0.83
N SER A 127 17.51 1.12 1.31
CA SER A 127 18.17 2.13 2.11
C SER A 127 18.60 3.30 1.24
N PRO A 128 18.24 4.52 1.61
CA PRO A 128 18.54 5.66 0.75
C PRO A 128 20.01 5.83 0.46
N GLY A 129 20.87 5.52 1.39
CA GLY A 129 22.28 5.73 1.16
C GLY A 129 22.92 4.74 0.23
N ARG A 130 22.22 3.71 -0.17
CA ARG A 130 22.81 2.71 -1.02
C ARG A 130 22.39 2.81 -2.44
N ALA A 131 21.62 3.77 -2.75
CA ALA A 131 21.20 3.89 -4.08
C ALA A 131 22.38 4.07 -4.96
N ARG A 132 22.46 3.52 -6.01
CA ARG A 132 23.54 3.71 -6.78
C ARG A 132 23.31 3.39 -7.80
#